data_eb9cc41b8c4b6da667eb833cd034a4c4
#
_entry.id   eb9cc41b8c4b6da667eb833cd034a4c4
#
_cell.length_a   1.000
_cell.length_b   1.000
_cell.length_c   1.000
_cell.angle_alpha   90.00
_cell.angle_beta   90.00
_cell.angle_gamma   90.00
#
_symmetry.space_group_name_H-M   'P 1'
#
loop_
_entity.id
_entity.type
_entity.pdbx_description
1 polymer ?
#
loop_
_entity_poly.entity_id
_entity_poly.type
_entity_poly.pdbx_seq_one_letter_code
_entity_poly.pdbx_strand_id
1 'polypeptide(L)'
;PASKAPAIVEAYETMLSAMNADTLVQAAKDEAKAELNRLKEDSAKTYPAIKDKLKALLDDRLAALDKCKTGADVQSCVDAFAAGVVDLLIDDAAGARLKELATKLKTIESTYNALDKTRQSLVTKYGKLAGMQQLYKQYTENLEALKKWYGEDCKRYDYIKKTVEKLYNGAVTQLGECTDKAAMDAVMNGYVVDIAEALTGDIAYKPGKTPASALKNLETRIKNARTAYNSLTAEQKQLFDKDLLASLQGAESLLSAYNSGISSLSSRLQQDKKAYPDLSDKLERLASRARNAMDSSVDTSGILSALDRYAASVVDALIDDIGYVPDVMSESDAAVLRGKISRAQSAYNALTAAQKKLVKGVTALETAAARMAAYEENYKAAQRVVEFIKAIGTVTKDSYDAIKRATDAYNALTPVQKALVPQWAIDLLEEATAKYKELTAADDTVSAEQPAELPLDDLRTEEAAKPDRPFDWTIIWMGAGILAALGIIVLLWKWFSATKQTRRRNDE
;
A
#
# COMPACT_ATOMS: atom_id res chain seq x y z
N PRO A 1 -44.67 -89.96 70.96
CA PRO A 1 -44.03 -88.67 71.27
C PRO A 1 -42.52 -88.66 70.98
N ALA A 2 -41.83 -89.80 71.01
CA ALA A 2 -40.34 -89.82 70.80
C ALA A 2 -39.87 -89.53 69.34
N SER A 3 -40.71 -89.64 68.34
CA SER A 3 -40.35 -89.42 66.93
C SER A 3 -40.28 -87.94 66.53
N LYS A 4 -40.73 -87.01 67.37
CA LYS A 4 -40.65 -85.55 67.08
C LYS A 4 -39.43 -84.85 67.73
N ALA A 5 -38.72 -85.51 68.61
CA ALA A 5 -37.60 -84.93 69.36
C ALA A 5 -36.41 -84.51 68.42
N PRO A 6 -35.97 -85.34 67.43
CA PRO A 6 -34.87 -84.94 66.58
C PRO A 6 -35.20 -83.70 65.72
N ALA A 7 -36.39 -83.63 65.17
CA ALA A 7 -36.86 -82.51 64.35
C ALA A 7 -36.99 -81.20 65.17
N ILE A 8 -37.30 -81.27 66.44
CA ILE A 8 -37.34 -80.10 67.35
C ILE A 8 -35.94 -79.66 67.71
N VAL A 9 -34.99 -80.57 67.93
CA VAL A 9 -33.59 -80.23 68.18
C VAL A 9 -32.99 -79.63 66.98
N GLU A 10 -33.14 -80.18 65.79
CA GLU A 10 -32.66 -79.63 64.50
C GLU A 10 -33.27 -78.26 64.22
N ALA A 11 -34.57 -78.06 64.47
CA ALA A 11 -35.21 -76.73 64.36
C ALA A 11 -34.63 -75.72 65.36
N TYR A 12 -34.36 -76.16 66.62
CA TYR A 12 -33.76 -75.29 67.62
C TYR A 12 -32.26 -74.94 67.31
N GLU A 13 -31.48 -75.96 66.89
CA GLU A 13 -30.08 -75.69 66.39
C GLU A 13 -30.01 -74.77 65.20
N THR A 14 -30.96 -74.94 64.25
CA THR A 14 -31.13 -74.05 63.10
C THR A 14 -31.46 -72.64 63.53
N MET A 15 -32.42 -72.51 64.49
CA MET A 15 -32.83 -71.23 65.05
C MET A 15 -31.71 -70.56 65.88
N LEU A 16 -30.97 -71.36 66.67
CA LEU A 16 -29.83 -70.87 67.47
C LEU A 16 -28.67 -70.41 66.54
N SER A 17 -28.42 -71.18 65.47
CA SER A 17 -27.46 -70.83 64.43
C SER A 17 -27.84 -69.52 63.68
N ALA A 18 -29.15 -69.35 63.35
CA ALA A 18 -29.64 -68.11 62.73
C ALA A 18 -29.54 -66.91 63.68
N MET A 19 -29.93 -67.10 65.00
CA MET A 19 -29.77 -66.04 66.02
C MET A 19 -28.30 -65.62 66.22
N ASN A 20 -27.36 -66.59 66.25
CA ASN A 20 -25.92 -66.28 66.30
C ASN A 20 -25.43 -65.56 65.06
N ALA A 21 -25.91 -65.94 63.88
CA ALA A 21 -25.55 -65.26 62.58
C ALA A 21 -26.06 -63.82 62.60
N ASP A 22 -27.29 -63.56 63.02
CA ASP A 22 -27.87 -62.21 63.10
C ASP A 22 -27.07 -61.33 64.12
N THR A 23 -26.69 -61.90 65.27
CA THR A 23 -25.87 -61.18 66.26
C THR A 23 -24.47 -60.82 65.73
N LEU A 24 -23.86 -61.71 65.00
CA LEU A 24 -22.54 -61.48 64.37
C LEU A 24 -22.63 -60.41 63.26
N VAL A 25 -23.73 -60.47 62.48
CA VAL A 25 -23.93 -59.43 61.44
C VAL A 25 -24.18 -58.05 62.06
N GLN A 26 -24.93 -57.98 63.19
CA GLN A 26 -25.14 -56.69 63.87
C GLN A 26 -23.84 -56.13 64.49
N ALA A 27 -23.05 -56.99 65.13
CA ALA A 27 -21.73 -56.56 65.63
C ALA A 27 -20.81 -56.02 64.50
N ALA A 28 -20.77 -56.72 63.38
CA ALA A 28 -20.05 -56.26 62.17
C ALA A 28 -20.55 -54.91 61.65
N LYS A 29 -21.89 -54.67 61.68
CA LYS A 29 -22.49 -53.40 61.32
C LYS A 29 -22.02 -52.23 62.23
N ASP A 30 -22.02 -52.50 63.59
CA ASP A 30 -21.60 -51.46 64.53
C ASP A 30 -20.08 -51.10 64.38
N GLU A 31 -19.27 -52.10 64.13
CA GLU A 31 -17.84 -51.90 63.82
C GLU A 31 -17.66 -51.13 62.50
N ALA A 32 -18.38 -51.56 61.46
CA ALA A 32 -18.32 -50.87 60.14
C ALA A 32 -18.79 -49.43 60.21
N LYS A 33 -19.81 -49.12 61.04
CA LYS A 33 -20.30 -47.75 61.25
C LYS A 33 -19.23 -46.87 61.89
N ALA A 34 -18.48 -47.36 62.87
CA ALA A 34 -17.33 -46.64 63.44
C ALA A 34 -16.23 -46.42 62.44
N GLU A 35 -15.92 -47.46 61.66
CA GLU A 35 -14.86 -47.36 60.61
C GLU A 35 -15.26 -46.38 59.49
N LEU A 36 -16.49 -46.42 59.02
CA LEU A 36 -16.99 -45.45 58.02
C LEU A 36 -16.86 -43.98 58.48
N ASN A 37 -17.26 -43.74 59.75
CA ASN A 37 -17.05 -42.38 60.32
C ASN A 37 -15.58 -41.97 60.39
N ARG A 38 -14.73 -42.90 60.82
CA ARG A 38 -13.26 -42.66 60.84
C ARG A 38 -12.73 -42.37 59.45
N LEU A 39 -13.04 -43.20 58.48
CA LEU A 39 -12.65 -43.02 57.06
C LEU A 39 -13.10 -41.67 56.49
N LYS A 40 -14.33 -41.27 56.82
CA LYS A 40 -14.86 -39.95 56.40
C LYS A 40 -14.06 -38.81 57.04
N GLU A 41 -13.72 -38.86 58.32
CA GLU A 41 -12.95 -37.81 59.00
C GLU A 41 -11.54 -37.73 58.47
N ASP A 42 -10.86 -38.87 58.25
CA ASP A 42 -9.51 -38.93 57.70
C ASP A 42 -9.48 -38.45 56.26
N SER A 43 -10.47 -38.84 55.46
CA SER A 43 -10.64 -38.34 54.08
C SER A 43 -10.93 -36.84 54.02
N ALA A 44 -11.73 -36.31 54.97
CA ALA A 44 -12.06 -34.88 55.03
C ALA A 44 -10.84 -34.02 55.43
N LYS A 45 -9.94 -34.55 56.27
CA LYS A 45 -8.67 -33.90 56.58
C LYS A 45 -7.69 -33.93 55.40
N THR A 46 -7.61 -35.08 54.70
CA THR A 46 -6.69 -35.29 53.56
C THR A 46 -7.19 -34.58 52.30
N TYR A 47 -8.50 -34.53 52.06
CA TYR A 47 -9.11 -33.99 50.85
C TYR A 47 -10.18 -32.91 51.17
N PRO A 48 -9.77 -31.73 51.67
CA PRO A 48 -10.70 -30.68 52.08
C PRO A 48 -11.64 -30.20 50.98
N ALA A 49 -11.23 -30.30 49.71
CA ALA A 49 -12.05 -29.90 48.55
C ALA A 49 -13.34 -30.70 48.36
N ILE A 50 -13.38 -31.96 48.85
CA ILE A 50 -14.55 -32.83 48.73
C ILE A 50 -15.27 -33.05 50.08
N LYS A 51 -14.89 -32.31 51.14
CA LYS A 51 -15.39 -32.49 52.50
C LYS A 51 -16.90 -32.55 52.61
N ASP A 52 -17.62 -31.65 51.91
CA ASP A 52 -19.10 -31.62 51.98
C ASP A 52 -19.73 -32.81 51.25
N LYS A 53 -19.10 -33.28 50.14
CA LYS A 53 -19.55 -34.47 49.41
C LYS A 53 -19.30 -35.76 50.14
N LEU A 54 -18.26 -35.83 51.00
CA LEU A 54 -17.98 -36.99 51.85
C LEU A 54 -19.09 -37.27 52.87
N LYS A 55 -19.80 -36.23 53.33
CA LYS A 55 -20.98 -36.44 54.22
C LYS A 55 -22.09 -37.18 53.49
N ALA A 56 -22.42 -36.74 52.27
CA ALA A 56 -23.46 -37.41 51.47
C ALA A 56 -23.07 -38.86 51.12
N LEU A 57 -21.78 -39.12 50.82
CA LEU A 57 -21.26 -40.47 50.61
C LEU A 57 -21.38 -41.34 51.85
N LEU A 58 -21.08 -40.79 53.05
CA LEU A 58 -21.22 -41.48 54.32
C LEU A 58 -22.69 -41.81 54.55
N ASP A 59 -23.59 -40.85 54.44
CA ASP A 59 -25.05 -41.05 54.70
C ASP A 59 -25.60 -42.15 53.77
N ASP A 60 -25.18 -42.18 52.50
CA ASP A 60 -25.59 -43.24 51.53
C ASP A 60 -25.05 -44.63 51.94
N ARG A 61 -23.77 -44.70 52.36
CA ARG A 61 -23.18 -45.97 52.82
C ARG A 61 -23.79 -46.47 54.13
N LEU A 62 -24.13 -45.60 55.07
CA LEU A 62 -24.83 -45.96 56.30
C LEU A 62 -26.24 -46.52 56.02
N ALA A 63 -26.96 -45.90 55.10
CA ALA A 63 -28.27 -46.40 54.66
C ALA A 63 -28.17 -47.74 53.90
N ALA A 64 -27.07 -48.01 53.21
CA ALA A 64 -26.79 -49.31 52.60
C ALA A 64 -26.44 -50.37 53.67
N LEU A 65 -25.59 -49.96 54.64
CA LEU A 65 -25.18 -50.82 55.76
C LEU A 65 -26.36 -51.39 56.56
N ASP A 66 -27.40 -50.57 56.82
CA ASP A 66 -28.60 -51.00 57.51
C ASP A 66 -29.31 -52.16 56.79
N LYS A 67 -29.18 -52.26 55.46
CA LYS A 67 -29.81 -53.29 54.62
C LYS A 67 -29.00 -54.58 54.50
N CYS A 68 -27.73 -54.61 54.95
CA CYS A 68 -26.84 -55.76 54.85
C CYS A 68 -27.35 -56.92 55.63
N LYS A 69 -27.27 -58.15 55.09
CA LYS A 69 -27.73 -59.40 55.70
C LYS A 69 -26.57 -60.34 56.02
N THR A 70 -25.37 -60.11 55.48
CA THR A 70 -24.18 -60.95 55.70
C THR A 70 -22.97 -60.07 56.06
N GLY A 71 -21.96 -60.63 56.70
CA GLY A 71 -20.73 -59.96 56.98
C GLY A 71 -19.95 -59.53 55.68
N ALA A 72 -20.14 -60.28 54.60
CA ALA A 72 -19.60 -59.92 53.30
C ALA A 72 -20.28 -58.65 52.73
N ASP A 73 -21.61 -58.49 52.90
CA ASP A 73 -22.32 -57.28 52.47
C ASP A 73 -21.85 -56.08 53.29
N VAL A 74 -21.60 -56.24 54.59
CA VAL A 74 -21.05 -55.19 55.48
C VAL A 74 -19.69 -54.73 55.03
N GLN A 75 -18.77 -55.66 54.72
CA GLN A 75 -17.43 -55.32 54.24
C GLN A 75 -17.52 -54.60 52.88
N SER A 76 -18.40 -55.03 51.97
CA SER A 76 -18.66 -54.40 50.70
C SER A 76 -19.09 -52.93 50.84
N CYS A 77 -19.88 -52.58 51.88
CA CYS A 77 -20.24 -51.18 52.15
C CYS A 77 -19.05 -50.33 52.55
N VAL A 78 -18.13 -50.87 53.35
CA VAL A 78 -16.86 -50.15 53.72
C VAL A 78 -15.96 -50.00 52.50
N ASP A 79 -15.77 -51.04 51.69
CA ASP A 79 -14.98 -51.02 50.48
C ASP A 79 -15.54 -50.06 49.44
N ALA A 80 -16.87 -50.01 49.30
CA ALA A 80 -17.57 -49.07 48.44
C ALA A 80 -17.40 -47.59 48.89
N PHE A 81 -17.26 -47.32 50.20
CA PHE A 81 -16.96 -45.98 50.67
C PHE A 81 -15.56 -45.56 50.22
N ALA A 82 -14.54 -46.40 50.41
CA ALA A 82 -13.15 -46.11 49.98
C ALA A 82 -13.08 -45.87 48.46
N ALA A 83 -13.75 -46.69 47.66
CA ALA A 83 -13.88 -46.49 46.21
C ALA A 83 -14.63 -45.19 45.87
N GLY A 84 -15.70 -44.87 46.60
CA GLY A 84 -16.48 -43.65 46.43
C GLY A 84 -15.71 -42.37 46.73
N VAL A 85 -14.71 -42.40 47.63
CA VAL A 85 -13.78 -41.29 47.84
C VAL A 85 -12.98 -40.98 46.54
N VAL A 86 -12.51 -42.01 45.85
CA VAL A 86 -11.80 -41.84 44.56
C VAL A 86 -12.74 -41.27 43.50
N ASP A 87 -13.95 -41.77 43.42
CA ASP A 87 -14.98 -41.24 42.49
C ASP A 87 -15.31 -39.77 42.77
N LEU A 88 -15.33 -39.33 44.03
CA LEU A 88 -15.51 -37.93 44.42
C LEU A 88 -14.31 -37.05 44.01
N LEU A 89 -13.09 -37.57 44.17
CA LEU A 89 -11.87 -36.87 43.72
C LEU A 89 -11.85 -36.71 42.19
N ILE A 90 -12.29 -37.73 41.45
CA ILE A 90 -12.42 -37.68 39.98
C ILE A 90 -13.46 -36.61 39.58
N ASP A 91 -14.61 -36.55 40.28
CA ASP A 91 -15.63 -35.51 40.00
C ASP A 91 -15.14 -34.09 40.39
N ASP A 92 -14.29 -33.96 41.40
CA ASP A 92 -13.69 -32.68 41.78
C ASP A 92 -12.61 -32.23 40.80
N ALA A 93 -11.97 -33.16 40.11
CA ALA A 93 -11.02 -32.86 39.06
C ALA A 93 -11.70 -32.56 37.70
N ALA A 94 -12.92 -33.08 37.52
CA ALA A 94 -13.68 -32.81 36.31
C ALA A 94 -14.10 -31.33 36.25
N GLY A 95 -13.65 -30.61 35.19
CA GLY A 95 -13.84 -29.16 35.03
C GLY A 95 -12.94 -28.29 35.88
N ALA A 96 -11.89 -28.86 36.49
CA ALA A 96 -10.83 -28.07 37.14
C ALA A 96 -10.01 -27.29 36.13
N ARG A 97 -9.46 -26.17 36.59
CA ARG A 97 -8.50 -25.40 35.78
C ARG A 97 -7.25 -26.23 35.51
N LEU A 98 -6.72 -26.13 34.28
CA LEU A 98 -5.60 -26.98 33.84
C LEU A 98 -4.33 -26.78 34.69
N LYS A 99 -4.07 -25.58 35.21
CA LYS A 99 -2.94 -25.29 36.13
C LYS A 99 -3.04 -26.10 37.45
N GLU A 100 -4.25 -26.51 37.86
CA GLU A 100 -4.51 -27.27 39.09
C GLU A 100 -4.63 -28.79 38.82
N LEU A 101 -4.89 -29.16 37.56
CA LEU A 101 -5.22 -30.54 37.19
C LEU A 101 -4.08 -31.52 37.49
N ALA A 102 -2.83 -31.13 37.35
CA ALA A 102 -1.69 -31.99 37.68
C ALA A 102 -1.72 -32.48 39.11
N THR A 103 -1.96 -31.57 40.08
CA THR A 103 -2.01 -31.89 41.49
C THR A 103 -3.21 -32.79 41.80
N LYS A 104 -4.37 -32.50 41.19
CA LYS A 104 -5.57 -33.33 41.36
C LYS A 104 -5.37 -34.72 40.79
N LEU A 105 -4.81 -34.87 39.57
CA LEU A 105 -4.51 -36.18 38.98
C LEU A 105 -3.55 -36.99 39.82
N LYS A 106 -2.46 -36.39 40.32
CA LYS A 106 -1.53 -37.06 41.22
C LYS A 106 -2.21 -37.54 42.50
N THR A 107 -3.11 -36.73 43.06
CA THR A 107 -3.93 -37.11 44.25
C THR A 107 -4.85 -38.30 43.94
N ILE A 108 -5.56 -38.27 42.82
CA ILE A 108 -6.44 -39.38 42.41
C ILE A 108 -5.63 -40.66 42.20
N GLU A 109 -4.53 -40.60 41.45
CA GLU A 109 -3.67 -41.77 41.17
C GLU A 109 -3.10 -42.37 42.47
N SER A 110 -2.59 -41.53 43.39
CA SER A 110 -2.06 -42.00 44.64
C SER A 110 -3.13 -42.65 45.54
N THR A 111 -4.33 -42.06 45.57
CA THR A 111 -5.45 -42.60 46.36
C THR A 111 -5.98 -43.91 45.75
N TYR A 112 -6.13 -43.97 44.44
CA TYR A 112 -6.54 -45.18 43.72
C TYR A 112 -5.55 -46.34 43.90
N ASN A 113 -4.23 -46.05 43.75
CA ASN A 113 -3.15 -47.04 43.90
C ASN A 113 -3.00 -47.56 45.35
N ALA A 114 -3.45 -46.80 46.34
CA ALA A 114 -3.50 -47.23 47.73
C ALA A 114 -4.65 -48.24 48.03
N LEU A 115 -5.62 -48.36 47.16
CA LEU A 115 -6.69 -49.36 47.26
C LEU A 115 -6.16 -50.72 46.81
N ASP A 116 -6.68 -51.80 47.49
CA ASP A 116 -6.53 -53.16 47.00
C ASP A 116 -7.37 -53.40 45.72
N LYS A 117 -7.15 -54.55 45.06
CA LYS A 117 -7.81 -54.86 43.79
C LYS A 117 -9.32 -54.93 43.89
N THR A 118 -9.87 -55.37 45.04
CA THR A 118 -11.31 -55.45 45.28
C THR A 118 -11.90 -54.04 45.30
N ARG A 119 -11.33 -53.12 46.06
CA ARG A 119 -11.77 -51.73 46.15
C ARG A 119 -11.56 -50.98 44.84
N GLN A 120 -10.45 -51.25 44.15
CA GLN A 120 -10.19 -50.66 42.81
C GLN A 120 -11.30 -51.03 41.82
N SER A 121 -11.81 -52.25 41.85
CA SER A 121 -12.89 -52.70 40.96
C SER A 121 -14.23 -52.01 41.23
N LEU A 122 -14.43 -51.44 42.43
CA LEU A 122 -15.60 -50.68 42.82
C LEU A 122 -15.57 -49.20 42.38
N VAL A 123 -14.43 -48.69 41.94
CA VAL A 123 -14.31 -47.32 41.42
C VAL A 123 -15.02 -47.21 40.06
N THR A 124 -16.15 -46.48 40.03
CA THR A 124 -17.03 -46.45 38.85
C THR A 124 -16.59 -45.39 37.82
N LYS A 125 -15.85 -44.36 38.23
CA LYS A 125 -15.50 -43.21 37.38
C LYS A 125 -14.07 -43.26 36.83
N TYR A 126 -13.34 -44.36 37.07
CA TYR A 126 -11.93 -44.48 36.66
C TYR A 126 -11.70 -44.24 35.15
N GLY A 127 -12.69 -44.61 34.30
CA GLY A 127 -12.62 -44.35 32.86
C GLY A 127 -12.51 -42.86 32.47
N LYS A 128 -12.98 -41.95 33.34
CA LYS A 128 -12.87 -40.51 33.12
C LYS A 128 -11.42 -40.00 33.33
N LEU A 129 -10.61 -40.72 34.08
CA LEU A 129 -9.21 -40.33 34.39
C LEU A 129 -8.37 -40.24 33.13
N ALA A 130 -8.50 -41.18 32.19
CA ALA A 130 -7.75 -41.17 30.91
C ALA A 130 -8.00 -39.91 30.09
N GLY A 131 -9.27 -39.43 30.04
CA GLY A 131 -9.60 -38.17 29.35
C GLY A 131 -8.96 -36.94 30.00
N MET A 132 -8.94 -36.89 31.34
CA MET A 132 -8.28 -35.79 32.08
C MET A 132 -6.76 -35.83 31.94
N GLN A 133 -6.15 -37.01 31.94
CA GLN A 133 -4.72 -37.18 31.68
C GLN A 133 -4.35 -36.73 30.27
N GLN A 134 -5.16 -37.06 29.25
CA GLN A 134 -4.95 -36.60 27.90
C GLN A 134 -5.11 -35.05 27.75
N LEU A 135 -6.09 -34.47 28.44
CA LEU A 135 -6.32 -33.02 28.47
C LEU A 135 -5.11 -32.32 29.11
N TYR A 136 -4.60 -32.83 30.23
CA TYR A 136 -3.42 -32.30 30.88
C TYR A 136 -2.15 -32.43 30.01
N LYS A 137 -1.98 -33.56 29.33
CA LYS A 137 -0.89 -33.77 28.37
C LYS A 137 -0.94 -32.71 27.26
N GLN A 138 -2.10 -32.46 26.70
CA GLN A 138 -2.27 -31.42 25.66
C GLN A 138 -1.98 -30.01 26.22
N TYR A 139 -2.38 -29.71 27.44
CA TYR A 139 -2.01 -28.47 28.11
C TYR A 139 -0.49 -28.26 28.20
N THR A 140 0.24 -29.31 28.62
CA THR A 140 1.72 -29.24 28.70
C THR A 140 2.35 -29.08 27.31
N GLU A 141 1.88 -29.79 26.31
CA GLU A 141 2.31 -29.65 24.91
C GLU A 141 2.08 -28.21 24.38
N ASN A 142 0.92 -27.62 24.67
CA ASN A 142 0.61 -26.24 24.29
C ASN A 142 1.51 -25.22 25.01
N LEU A 143 1.83 -25.43 26.28
CA LEU A 143 2.81 -24.57 26.98
C LEU A 143 4.20 -24.60 26.35
N GLU A 144 4.68 -25.80 25.97
CA GLU A 144 5.96 -25.93 25.27
C GLU A 144 5.91 -25.31 23.87
N ALA A 145 4.81 -25.46 23.15
CA ALA A 145 4.60 -24.81 21.85
C ALA A 145 4.62 -23.29 21.98
N LEU A 146 3.89 -22.72 22.94
CA LEU A 146 3.90 -21.28 23.22
C LEU A 146 5.30 -20.77 23.57
N LYS A 147 6.03 -21.49 24.40
CA LYS A 147 7.40 -21.14 24.78
C LYS A 147 8.33 -21.13 23.57
N LYS A 148 8.20 -22.09 22.68
CA LYS A 148 8.93 -22.15 21.42
C LYS A 148 8.59 -20.96 20.53
N TRP A 149 7.29 -20.69 20.28
CA TRP A 149 6.84 -19.56 19.48
C TRP A 149 7.33 -18.23 20.03
N TYR A 150 7.19 -18.01 21.35
CA TYR A 150 7.74 -16.84 22.03
C TYR A 150 9.23 -16.63 21.75
N GLY A 151 10.03 -17.70 21.84
CA GLY A 151 11.47 -17.64 21.58
C GLY A 151 11.80 -17.30 20.11
N GLU A 152 11.01 -17.78 19.17
CA GLU A 152 11.13 -17.48 17.73
C GLU A 152 10.69 -16.05 17.43
N ASP A 153 9.55 -15.62 17.97
CA ASP A 153 8.99 -14.29 17.77
C ASP A 153 9.87 -13.19 18.34
N CYS A 154 10.44 -13.42 19.53
CA CYS A 154 11.41 -12.49 20.14
C CYS A 154 12.69 -12.30 19.31
N LYS A 155 13.11 -13.34 18.58
CA LYS A 155 14.29 -13.26 17.69
C LYS A 155 13.94 -12.58 16.36
N ARG A 156 12.73 -12.84 15.84
CA ARG A 156 12.29 -12.32 14.54
C ARG A 156 11.81 -10.88 14.64
N TYR A 157 11.19 -10.49 15.74
CA TYR A 157 10.50 -9.23 15.95
C TYR A 157 11.05 -8.49 17.18
N ASP A 158 12.37 -8.28 17.22
CA ASP A 158 13.09 -7.67 18.35
C ASP A 158 12.56 -6.27 18.71
N TYR A 159 12.07 -5.55 17.72
CA TYR A 159 11.51 -4.20 17.86
C TYR A 159 10.17 -4.15 18.63
N ILE A 160 9.43 -5.28 18.74
CA ILE A 160 8.23 -5.41 19.59
C ILE A 160 8.38 -6.43 20.70
N LYS A 161 9.61 -6.82 21.07
CA LYS A 161 9.89 -7.88 22.04
C LYS A 161 9.10 -7.76 23.34
N LYS A 162 8.96 -6.54 23.90
CA LYS A 162 8.19 -6.31 25.12
C LYS A 162 6.70 -6.63 24.95
N THR A 163 6.14 -6.35 23.78
CA THR A 163 4.76 -6.69 23.45
C THR A 163 4.59 -8.19 23.31
N VAL A 164 5.51 -8.87 22.60
CA VAL A 164 5.54 -10.34 22.47
C VAL A 164 5.60 -11.01 23.84
N GLU A 165 6.46 -10.53 24.75
CA GLU A 165 6.57 -11.03 26.13
C GLU A 165 5.25 -10.88 26.92
N LYS A 166 4.60 -9.73 26.79
CA LYS A 166 3.28 -9.48 27.42
C LYS A 166 2.23 -10.45 26.90
N LEU A 167 2.15 -10.64 25.58
CA LEU A 167 1.21 -11.55 24.94
C LEU A 167 1.45 -13.01 25.37
N TYR A 168 2.73 -13.44 25.39
CA TYR A 168 3.12 -14.76 25.86
C TYR A 168 2.67 -15.01 27.32
N ASN A 169 2.99 -14.10 28.22
CA ASN A 169 2.61 -14.22 29.63
C ASN A 169 1.09 -14.24 29.81
N GLY A 170 0.37 -13.45 29.02
CA GLY A 170 -1.09 -13.47 28.96
C GLY A 170 -1.64 -14.82 28.51
N ALA A 171 -1.13 -15.37 27.41
CA ALA A 171 -1.55 -16.67 26.88
C ALA A 171 -1.24 -17.83 27.85
N VAL A 172 -0.06 -17.84 28.49
CA VAL A 172 0.29 -18.83 29.52
C VAL A 172 -0.70 -18.78 30.69
N THR A 173 -1.03 -17.57 31.15
CA THR A 173 -2.02 -17.39 32.23
C THR A 173 -3.40 -17.90 31.80
N GLN A 174 -3.87 -17.53 30.62
CA GLN A 174 -5.19 -17.95 30.08
C GLN A 174 -5.25 -19.46 29.89
N LEU A 175 -4.19 -20.10 29.35
CA LEU A 175 -4.12 -21.56 29.24
C LEU A 175 -4.29 -22.26 30.59
N GLY A 176 -3.66 -21.72 31.63
CA GLY A 176 -3.82 -22.27 32.98
C GLY A 176 -5.26 -22.20 33.54
N GLU A 177 -6.05 -21.24 33.10
CA GLU A 177 -7.45 -21.04 33.48
C GLU A 177 -8.43 -21.87 32.64
N CYS A 178 -8.00 -22.46 31.52
CA CYS A 178 -8.83 -23.30 30.68
C CYS A 178 -9.30 -24.58 31.45
N THR A 179 -10.45 -25.10 31.06
CA THR A 179 -11.04 -26.32 31.62
C THR A 179 -11.27 -27.42 30.60
N ASP A 180 -11.14 -27.09 29.30
CA ASP A 180 -11.36 -28.00 28.18
C ASP A 180 -10.47 -27.68 26.98
N LYS A 181 -10.55 -28.58 25.99
CA LYS A 181 -9.75 -28.46 24.75
C LYS A 181 -10.12 -27.23 23.92
N ALA A 182 -11.41 -26.91 23.80
CA ALA A 182 -11.87 -25.83 22.96
C ALA A 182 -11.36 -24.47 23.47
N ALA A 183 -11.36 -24.29 24.81
CA ALA A 183 -10.79 -23.10 25.45
C ALA A 183 -9.28 -23.01 25.21
N MET A 184 -8.53 -24.13 25.29
CA MET A 184 -7.10 -24.13 24.95
C MET A 184 -6.83 -23.75 23.48
N ASP A 185 -7.59 -24.34 22.57
CA ASP A 185 -7.46 -24.05 21.14
C ASP A 185 -7.75 -22.56 20.84
N ALA A 186 -8.74 -21.97 21.53
CA ALA A 186 -9.03 -20.54 21.42
C ALA A 186 -7.87 -19.65 21.89
N VAL A 187 -7.24 -19.99 23.03
CA VAL A 187 -6.07 -19.26 23.54
C VAL A 187 -4.88 -19.38 22.58
N MET A 188 -4.60 -20.58 22.06
CA MET A 188 -3.51 -20.80 21.11
C MET A 188 -3.73 -20.04 19.80
N ASN A 189 -4.95 -20.04 19.27
CA ASN A 189 -5.32 -19.27 18.10
C ASN A 189 -5.24 -17.76 18.38
N GLY A 190 -5.72 -17.32 19.55
CA GLY A 190 -5.66 -15.92 19.98
C GLY A 190 -4.22 -15.40 20.01
N TYR A 191 -3.27 -16.15 20.60
CA TYR A 191 -1.85 -15.74 20.64
C TYR A 191 -1.27 -15.46 19.26
N VAL A 192 -1.54 -16.34 18.27
CA VAL A 192 -1.02 -16.16 16.90
C VAL A 192 -1.63 -14.93 16.24
N VAL A 193 -2.92 -14.67 16.45
CA VAL A 193 -3.62 -13.47 15.96
C VAL A 193 -3.07 -12.22 16.62
N ASP A 194 -2.94 -12.22 17.95
CA ASP A 194 -2.43 -11.10 18.74
C ASP A 194 -1.01 -10.67 18.30
N ILE A 195 -0.14 -11.64 17.96
CA ILE A 195 1.18 -11.33 17.38
C ILE A 195 1.05 -10.62 16.03
N ALA A 196 0.19 -11.09 15.14
CA ALA A 196 -0.01 -10.46 13.84
C ALA A 196 -0.63 -9.04 13.98
N GLU A 197 -1.54 -8.85 14.93
CA GLU A 197 -2.12 -7.55 15.27
C GLU A 197 -1.09 -6.60 15.88
N ALA A 198 -0.25 -7.09 16.79
CA ALA A 198 0.82 -6.31 17.40
C ALA A 198 1.83 -5.81 16.35
N LEU A 199 2.21 -6.66 15.38
CA LEU A 199 3.06 -6.27 14.26
C LEU A 199 2.41 -5.21 13.38
N THR A 200 1.11 -5.32 13.15
CA THR A 200 0.34 -4.36 12.36
C THR A 200 0.21 -3.03 13.09
N GLY A 201 -0.11 -3.08 14.38
CA GLY A 201 -0.23 -1.90 15.25
C GLY A 201 1.09 -1.12 15.39
N ASP A 202 2.24 -1.81 15.39
CA ASP A 202 3.58 -1.20 15.46
C ASP A 202 3.91 -0.30 14.26
N ILE A 203 3.28 -0.52 13.08
CA ILE A 203 3.43 0.35 11.92
C ILE A 203 2.85 1.74 12.20
N ALA A 204 1.83 1.84 13.05
CA ALA A 204 1.15 3.06 13.46
C ALA A 204 0.67 3.93 12.27
N TYR A 205 0.31 3.29 11.15
CA TYR A 205 -0.19 3.97 9.96
C TYR A 205 -1.53 4.65 10.24
N LYS A 206 -1.64 5.91 9.81
CA LYS A 206 -2.87 6.71 9.88
C LYS A 206 -3.18 7.26 8.49
N PRO A 207 -4.29 6.83 7.86
CA PRO A 207 -4.69 7.35 6.55
C PRO A 207 -4.75 8.88 6.52
N GLY A 208 -4.20 9.48 5.46
CA GLY A 208 -4.17 10.94 5.29
C GLY A 208 -3.24 11.70 6.25
N LYS A 209 -2.44 11.01 7.08
CA LYS A 209 -1.52 11.65 8.04
C LYS A 209 -0.10 11.09 7.99
N THR A 210 0.06 9.79 7.74
CA THR A 210 1.39 9.16 7.71
C THR A 210 2.04 9.42 6.35
N PRO A 211 3.19 10.11 6.28
CA PRO A 211 3.87 10.36 5.02
C PRO A 211 4.51 9.11 4.44
N ALA A 212 4.60 9.04 3.12
CA ALA A 212 5.15 7.89 2.39
C ALA A 212 6.61 7.57 2.78
N SER A 213 7.43 8.58 3.02
CA SER A 213 8.82 8.41 3.49
C SER A 213 8.92 7.71 4.84
N ALA A 214 7.96 7.94 5.75
CA ALA A 214 7.91 7.23 7.03
C ALA A 214 7.64 5.74 6.82
N LEU A 215 6.72 5.39 5.90
CA LEU A 215 6.43 3.98 5.56
C LEU A 215 7.62 3.29 4.88
N LYS A 216 8.41 4.03 4.10
CA LYS A 216 9.65 3.49 3.51
C LYS A 216 10.61 3.02 4.59
N ASN A 217 10.75 3.76 5.68
CA ASN A 217 11.58 3.36 6.82
C ASN A 217 11.02 2.15 7.58
N LEU A 218 9.71 1.88 7.43
CA LEU A 218 9.01 0.76 8.05
C LEU A 218 8.77 -0.43 7.09
N GLU A 219 9.35 -0.42 5.91
CA GLU A 219 9.08 -1.41 4.85
C GLU A 219 9.23 -2.86 5.34
N THR A 220 10.28 -3.15 6.09
CA THR A 220 10.50 -4.48 6.67
C THR A 220 9.40 -4.85 7.68
N ARG A 221 8.96 -3.90 8.51
CA ARG A 221 7.88 -4.12 9.49
C ARG A 221 6.55 -4.37 8.80
N ILE A 222 6.23 -3.61 7.76
CA ILE A 222 5.04 -3.81 6.92
C ILE A 222 5.05 -5.22 6.29
N LYS A 223 6.20 -5.64 5.75
CA LYS A 223 6.37 -6.99 5.19
C LYS A 223 6.19 -8.08 6.25
N ASN A 224 6.75 -7.88 7.45
CA ASN A 224 6.60 -8.83 8.56
C ASN A 224 5.14 -8.94 9.00
N ALA A 225 4.42 -7.83 9.17
CA ALA A 225 3.00 -7.80 9.51
C ALA A 225 2.15 -8.53 8.44
N ARG A 226 2.41 -8.27 7.14
CA ARG A 226 1.73 -8.96 6.04
C ARG A 226 2.01 -10.46 6.05
N THR A 227 3.26 -10.86 6.29
CA THR A 227 3.64 -12.27 6.35
C THR A 227 2.94 -12.97 7.52
N ALA A 228 2.90 -12.35 8.69
CA ALA A 228 2.19 -12.87 9.85
C ALA A 228 0.68 -13.02 9.56
N TYR A 229 0.03 -11.99 9.03
CA TYR A 229 -1.38 -12.07 8.63
C TYR A 229 -1.64 -13.18 7.59
N ASN A 230 -0.80 -13.33 6.60
CA ASN A 230 -0.97 -14.34 5.55
C ASN A 230 -0.82 -15.77 6.08
N SER A 231 -0.01 -15.98 7.14
CA SER A 231 0.18 -17.28 7.78
C SER A 231 -1.00 -17.71 8.66
N LEU A 232 -1.92 -16.81 8.98
CA LEU A 232 -3.15 -17.13 9.72
C LEU A 232 -4.06 -18.07 8.93
N THR A 233 -4.68 -19.03 9.62
CA THR A 233 -5.74 -19.87 9.06
C THR A 233 -6.99 -19.04 8.72
N ALA A 234 -7.98 -19.65 8.05
CA ALA A 234 -9.24 -18.98 7.74
C ALA A 234 -10.01 -18.55 9.00
N GLU A 235 -10.01 -19.41 10.02
CA GLU A 235 -10.63 -19.14 11.32
C GLU A 235 -9.91 -18.01 12.07
N GLN A 236 -8.58 -18.04 12.10
CA GLN A 236 -7.77 -16.99 12.73
C GLN A 236 -7.93 -15.64 12.05
N LYS A 237 -8.06 -15.61 10.71
CA LYS A 237 -8.34 -14.37 9.97
C LYS A 237 -9.68 -13.74 10.30
N GLN A 238 -10.66 -14.54 10.74
CA GLN A 238 -11.95 -14.01 11.22
C GLN A 238 -11.84 -13.30 12.58
N LEU A 239 -10.84 -13.68 13.38
CA LEU A 239 -10.55 -13.05 14.68
C LEU A 239 -9.73 -11.76 14.55
N PHE A 240 -9.01 -11.60 13.43
CA PHE A 240 -8.13 -10.45 13.20
C PHE A 240 -8.95 -9.14 13.07
N ASP A 241 -8.50 -8.08 13.72
CA ASP A 241 -9.13 -6.77 13.70
C ASP A 241 -9.20 -6.18 12.27
N LYS A 242 -10.42 -5.81 11.84
CA LYS A 242 -10.67 -5.31 10.48
C LYS A 242 -10.07 -3.93 10.23
N ASP A 243 -10.00 -3.09 11.25
CA ASP A 243 -9.43 -1.74 11.13
C ASP A 243 -7.90 -1.83 11.03
N LEU A 244 -7.28 -2.76 11.77
CA LEU A 244 -5.86 -3.05 11.60
C LEU A 244 -5.57 -3.63 10.21
N LEU A 245 -6.41 -4.50 9.68
CA LEU A 245 -6.26 -5.02 8.32
C LEU A 245 -6.36 -3.92 7.27
N ALA A 246 -7.35 -3.03 7.39
CA ALA A 246 -7.51 -1.88 6.52
C ALA A 246 -6.30 -0.92 6.61
N SER A 247 -5.79 -0.72 7.82
CA SER A 247 -4.58 0.06 8.08
C SER A 247 -3.35 -0.54 7.39
N LEU A 248 -3.14 -1.85 7.51
CA LEU A 248 -2.04 -2.56 6.85
C LEU A 248 -2.13 -2.43 5.32
N GLN A 249 -3.32 -2.65 4.74
CA GLN A 249 -3.58 -2.52 3.31
C GLN A 249 -3.31 -1.09 2.81
N GLY A 250 -3.73 -0.09 3.57
CA GLY A 250 -3.48 1.32 3.27
C GLY A 250 -1.99 1.66 3.27
N ALA A 251 -1.24 1.18 4.28
CA ALA A 251 0.20 1.35 4.37
C ALA A 251 0.94 0.72 3.19
N GLU A 252 0.56 -0.50 2.82
CA GLU A 252 1.13 -1.21 1.66
C GLU A 252 0.85 -0.50 0.34
N SER A 253 -0.38 -0.04 0.14
CA SER A 253 -0.79 0.67 -1.07
C SER A 253 0.02 1.96 -1.25
N LEU A 254 0.16 2.76 -0.18
CA LEU A 254 0.95 3.99 -0.22
C LEU A 254 2.44 3.71 -0.41
N LEU A 255 3.00 2.72 0.28
CA LEU A 255 4.40 2.32 0.12
C LEU A 255 4.69 1.80 -1.30
N SER A 256 3.79 0.99 -1.88
CA SER A 256 3.90 0.49 -3.25
C SER A 256 3.87 1.62 -4.26
N ALA A 257 2.92 2.55 -4.12
CA ALA A 257 2.83 3.74 -4.97
C ALA A 257 4.11 4.61 -4.85
N TYR A 258 4.62 4.80 -3.64
CA TYR A 258 5.85 5.54 -3.40
C TYR A 258 7.06 4.89 -4.09
N ASN A 259 7.28 3.58 -3.88
CA ASN A 259 8.40 2.87 -4.52
C ASN A 259 8.30 2.91 -6.06
N SER A 260 7.10 2.72 -6.61
CA SER A 260 6.84 2.83 -8.05
C SER A 260 7.04 4.25 -8.57
N GLY A 261 6.58 5.25 -7.82
CA GLY A 261 6.75 6.67 -8.13
C GLY A 261 8.21 7.08 -8.18
N ILE A 262 9.02 6.69 -7.19
CA ILE A 262 10.47 6.97 -7.15
C ILE A 262 11.19 6.30 -8.33
N SER A 263 10.84 5.06 -8.66
CA SER A 263 11.42 4.35 -9.81
C SER A 263 11.07 5.03 -11.14
N SER A 264 9.81 5.43 -11.30
CA SER A 264 9.32 6.15 -12.49
C SER A 264 9.99 7.52 -12.63
N LEU A 265 10.12 8.28 -11.53
CA LEU A 265 10.82 9.56 -11.52
C LEU A 265 12.29 9.41 -11.93
N SER A 266 12.97 8.40 -11.37
CA SER A 266 14.38 8.13 -11.69
C SER A 266 14.58 7.78 -13.17
N SER A 267 13.74 6.90 -13.71
CA SER A 267 13.78 6.51 -15.13
C SER A 267 13.49 7.69 -16.04
N ARG A 268 12.48 8.51 -15.70
CA ARG A 268 12.12 9.69 -16.48
C ARG A 268 13.23 10.73 -16.45
N LEU A 269 13.81 11.02 -15.28
CA LEU A 269 14.95 11.94 -15.16
C LEU A 269 16.12 11.53 -16.06
N GLN A 270 16.47 10.23 -16.09
CA GLN A 270 17.54 9.74 -16.98
C GLN A 270 17.20 9.95 -18.46
N GLN A 271 15.96 9.69 -18.86
CA GLN A 271 15.50 9.94 -20.23
C GLN A 271 15.55 11.43 -20.58
N ASP A 272 15.03 12.27 -19.69
CA ASP A 272 15.00 13.73 -19.90
C ASP A 272 16.42 14.32 -19.95
N LYS A 273 17.37 13.88 -19.10
CA LYS A 273 18.79 14.29 -19.16
C LYS A 273 19.47 13.87 -20.45
N LYS A 274 19.13 12.70 -20.98
CA LYS A 274 19.65 12.25 -22.29
C LYS A 274 19.06 13.06 -23.43
N ALA A 275 17.79 13.42 -23.37
CA ALA A 275 17.12 14.22 -24.40
C ALA A 275 17.47 15.70 -24.35
N TYR A 276 17.77 16.22 -23.15
CA TYR A 276 18.01 17.65 -22.88
C TYR A 276 19.26 17.85 -22.01
N PRO A 277 20.47 17.51 -22.52
CA PRO A 277 21.70 17.54 -21.72
C PRO A 277 22.02 18.95 -21.20
N ASP A 278 21.67 19.98 -21.96
CA ASP A 278 21.90 21.40 -21.62
C ASP A 278 21.07 21.84 -20.37
N LEU A 279 20.00 21.09 -20.02
CA LEU A 279 19.13 21.36 -18.88
C LEU A 279 19.37 20.41 -17.70
N SER A 280 20.43 19.59 -17.74
CA SER A 280 20.66 18.51 -16.74
C SER A 280 20.49 18.97 -15.29
N ASP A 281 21.14 20.08 -14.91
CA ASP A 281 21.10 20.63 -13.54
C ASP A 281 19.69 21.13 -13.16
N LYS A 282 18.96 21.72 -14.13
CA LYS A 282 17.58 22.18 -13.92
C LYS A 282 16.64 20.98 -13.71
N LEU A 283 16.82 19.92 -14.51
CA LEU A 283 16.05 18.68 -14.41
C LEU A 283 16.30 17.97 -13.07
N GLU A 284 17.53 17.93 -12.57
CA GLU A 284 17.84 17.36 -11.24
C GLU A 284 17.13 18.12 -10.11
N ARG A 285 17.12 19.45 -10.18
CA ARG A 285 16.38 20.27 -9.20
C ARG A 285 14.87 20.02 -9.26
N LEU A 286 14.30 19.84 -10.46
CA LEU A 286 12.88 19.51 -10.63
C LEU A 286 12.57 18.11 -10.07
N ALA A 287 13.41 17.12 -10.34
CA ALA A 287 13.27 15.77 -9.80
C ALA A 287 13.40 15.76 -8.26
N SER A 288 14.31 16.53 -7.70
CA SER A 288 14.45 16.68 -6.25
C SER A 288 13.18 17.26 -5.61
N ARG A 289 12.56 18.27 -6.23
CA ARG A 289 11.27 18.81 -5.77
C ARG A 289 10.15 17.79 -5.84
N ALA A 290 10.08 17.00 -6.93
CA ALA A 290 9.10 15.95 -7.07
C ALA A 290 9.30 14.84 -6.02
N ARG A 291 10.55 14.45 -5.74
CA ARG A 291 10.88 13.50 -4.69
C ARG A 291 10.42 14.00 -3.32
N ASN A 292 10.74 15.23 -2.95
CA ASN A 292 10.32 15.82 -1.68
C ASN A 292 8.78 15.88 -1.55
N ALA A 293 8.08 16.11 -2.66
CA ALA A 293 6.62 16.08 -2.69
C ALA A 293 6.08 14.65 -2.47
N MET A 294 6.72 13.63 -3.05
CA MET A 294 6.39 12.22 -2.80
C MET A 294 6.69 11.82 -1.36
N ASP A 295 7.83 12.23 -0.81
CA ASP A 295 8.24 11.93 0.57
C ASP A 295 7.20 12.42 1.60
N SER A 296 6.61 13.58 1.35
CA SER A 296 5.57 14.18 2.20
C SER A 296 4.14 13.75 1.86
N SER A 297 3.93 13.00 0.78
CA SER A 297 2.59 12.53 0.38
C SER A 297 2.03 11.56 1.40
N VAL A 298 0.74 11.73 1.72
CA VAL A 298 0.00 10.91 2.70
C VAL A 298 -1.00 9.95 2.05
N ASP A 299 -1.09 10.00 0.72
CA ASP A 299 -1.93 9.14 -0.12
C ASP A 299 -1.30 8.91 -1.50
N THR A 300 -1.87 7.98 -2.25
CA THR A 300 -1.38 7.60 -3.58
C THR A 300 -1.59 8.71 -4.62
N SER A 301 -2.60 9.55 -4.46
CA SER A 301 -2.90 10.64 -5.38
C SER A 301 -1.83 11.75 -5.32
N GLY A 302 -1.29 12.00 -4.13
CA GLY A 302 -0.16 12.92 -3.95
C GLY A 302 1.09 12.46 -4.67
N ILE A 303 1.38 11.14 -4.66
CA ILE A 303 2.51 10.55 -5.40
C ILE A 303 2.34 10.77 -6.92
N LEU A 304 1.16 10.47 -7.46
CA LEU A 304 0.86 10.65 -8.88
C LEU A 304 0.92 12.13 -9.29
N SER A 305 0.38 13.02 -8.44
CA SER A 305 0.43 14.47 -8.67
C SER A 305 1.86 15.01 -8.70
N ALA A 306 2.78 14.44 -7.90
CA ALA A 306 4.18 14.84 -7.93
C ALA A 306 4.87 14.46 -9.26
N LEU A 307 4.55 13.28 -9.82
CA LEU A 307 5.02 12.86 -11.15
C LEU A 307 4.46 13.74 -12.27
N ASP A 308 3.17 14.05 -12.21
CA ASP A 308 2.53 14.91 -13.21
C ASP A 308 3.10 16.33 -13.19
N ARG A 309 3.35 16.88 -12.00
CA ARG A 309 4.02 18.18 -11.85
C ARG A 309 5.46 18.16 -12.36
N TYR A 310 6.19 17.07 -12.13
CA TYR A 310 7.53 16.91 -12.69
C TYR A 310 7.47 16.98 -14.22
N ALA A 311 6.61 16.18 -14.86
CA ALA A 311 6.45 16.14 -16.30
C ALA A 311 6.10 17.53 -16.89
N ALA A 312 5.15 18.23 -16.28
CA ALA A 312 4.77 19.60 -16.68
C ALA A 312 5.93 20.60 -16.50
N SER A 313 6.67 20.50 -15.38
CA SER A 313 7.80 21.38 -15.08
C SER A 313 8.98 21.18 -16.03
N VAL A 314 9.17 19.97 -16.58
CA VAL A 314 10.17 19.73 -17.64
C VAL A 314 9.80 20.52 -18.89
N VAL A 315 8.52 20.54 -19.28
CA VAL A 315 8.04 21.33 -20.41
C VAL A 315 8.20 22.83 -20.16
N ASP A 316 7.83 23.31 -18.96
CA ASP A 316 8.09 24.70 -18.58
C ASP A 316 9.57 25.07 -18.67
N ALA A 317 10.46 24.14 -18.27
CA ALA A 317 11.91 24.34 -18.36
C ALA A 317 12.40 24.43 -19.80
N LEU A 318 11.81 23.65 -20.71
CA LEU A 318 12.12 23.74 -22.16
C LEU A 318 11.58 25.03 -22.78
N ILE A 319 10.43 25.50 -22.34
CA ILE A 319 9.86 26.78 -22.80
C ILE A 319 10.72 27.94 -22.34
N ASP A 320 11.13 27.94 -21.07
CA ASP A 320 12.04 28.96 -20.52
C ASP A 320 13.39 29.01 -21.28
N ASP A 321 13.86 27.85 -21.77
CA ASP A 321 15.12 27.73 -22.52
C ASP A 321 15.03 28.35 -23.92
N ILE A 322 13.83 28.50 -24.49
CA ILE A 322 13.65 29.20 -25.78
C ILE A 322 14.09 30.65 -25.66
N GLY A 323 13.70 31.34 -24.58
CA GLY A 323 13.93 32.75 -24.40
C GLY A 323 13.12 33.61 -25.36
N TYR A 324 13.66 34.77 -25.71
CA TYR A 324 13.04 35.70 -26.65
C TYR A 324 13.41 35.33 -28.10
N VAL A 325 12.41 35.37 -28.99
CA VAL A 325 12.59 35.16 -30.43
C VAL A 325 12.67 36.53 -31.10
N PRO A 326 13.84 37.00 -31.62
CA PRO A 326 13.98 38.27 -32.31
C PRO A 326 13.29 38.28 -33.69
N ASP A 327 12.88 39.45 -34.16
CA ASP A 327 12.30 39.60 -35.50
C ASP A 327 13.37 39.59 -36.61
N VAL A 328 14.64 39.89 -36.24
CA VAL A 328 15.80 39.85 -37.10
C VAL A 328 16.91 39.08 -36.39
N MET A 329 17.43 38.04 -37.02
CA MET A 329 18.51 37.19 -36.49
C MET A 329 19.25 36.47 -37.61
N SER A 330 20.41 35.89 -37.32
CA SER A 330 21.12 35.04 -38.25
C SER A 330 20.35 33.70 -38.48
N GLU A 331 20.54 33.06 -39.63
CA GLU A 331 19.97 31.73 -39.91
C GLU A 331 20.48 30.66 -38.93
N SER A 332 21.74 30.82 -38.44
CA SER A 332 22.31 29.95 -37.41
C SER A 332 21.53 30.06 -36.10
N ASP A 333 21.24 31.27 -35.64
CA ASP A 333 20.46 31.51 -34.42
C ASP A 333 19.01 31.05 -34.59
N ALA A 334 18.42 31.32 -35.78
CA ALA A 334 17.09 30.85 -36.14
C ALA A 334 17.00 29.32 -36.09
N ALA A 335 18.00 28.61 -36.60
CA ALA A 335 18.04 27.14 -36.57
C ALA A 335 18.08 26.60 -35.11
N VAL A 336 18.86 27.25 -34.22
CA VAL A 336 18.90 26.91 -32.80
C VAL A 336 17.53 27.12 -32.13
N LEU A 337 16.95 28.31 -32.33
CA LEU A 337 15.62 28.64 -31.74
C LEU A 337 14.51 27.74 -32.27
N ARG A 338 14.52 27.46 -33.58
CA ARG A 338 13.58 26.49 -34.21
C ARG A 338 13.70 25.12 -33.54
N GLY A 339 14.93 24.65 -33.30
CA GLY A 339 15.18 23.39 -32.58
C GLY A 339 14.63 23.40 -31.16
N LYS A 340 14.83 24.49 -30.41
CA LYS A 340 14.31 24.64 -29.03
C LYS A 340 12.76 24.66 -29.01
N ILE A 341 12.13 25.44 -29.89
CA ILE A 341 10.66 25.50 -30.01
C ILE A 341 10.09 24.12 -30.35
N SER A 342 10.65 23.43 -31.36
CA SER A 342 10.21 22.10 -31.76
C SER A 342 10.32 21.07 -30.62
N ARG A 343 11.41 21.10 -29.82
CA ARG A 343 11.61 20.27 -28.65
C ARG A 343 10.52 20.53 -27.60
N ALA A 344 10.27 21.80 -27.27
CA ALA A 344 9.25 22.19 -26.30
C ALA A 344 7.82 21.76 -26.74
N GLN A 345 7.47 21.99 -28.02
CA GLN A 345 6.21 21.58 -28.63
C GLN A 345 6.02 20.06 -28.58
N SER A 346 7.07 19.30 -28.94
CA SER A 346 7.04 17.84 -28.91
C SER A 346 6.83 17.31 -27.49
N ALA A 347 7.57 17.87 -26.52
CA ALA A 347 7.43 17.51 -25.11
C ALA A 347 6.03 17.86 -24.57
N TYR A 348 5.49 19.04 -24.90
CA TYR A 348 4.13 19.44 -24.53
C TYR A 348 3.07 18.51 -25.13
N ASN A 349 3.21 18.17 -26.40
CA ASN A 349 2.26 17.29 -27.10
C ASN A 349 2.24 15.88 -26.52
N ALA A 350 3.36 15.39 -26.00
CA ALA A 350 3.50 14.08 -25.34
C ALA A 350 2.83 14.01 -23.96
N LEU A 351 2.48 15.16 -23.35
CA LEU A 351 1.79 15.19 -22.05
C LEU A 351 0.36 14.73 -22.16
N THR A 352 -0.13 14.09 -21.08
CA THR A 352 -1.57 13.79 -20.89
C THR A 352 -2.38 15.09 -20.75
N ALA A 353 -3.71 14.99 -20.92
CA ALA A 353 -4.59 16.14 -20.73
C ALA A 353 -4.53 16.73 -19.31
N ALA A 354 -4.30 15.89 -18.29
CA ALA A 354 -4.12 16.34 -16.89
C ALA A 354 -2.80 17.11 -16.72
N GLN A 355 -1.70 16.59 -17.26
CA GLN A 355 -0.38 17.21 -17.20
C GLN A 355 -0.33 18.53 -17.97
N LYS A 356 -0.97 18.62 -19.15
CA LYS A 356 -1.05 19.86 -19.95
C LYS A 356 -1.66 21.02 -19.16
N LYS A 357 -2.64 20.75 -18.29
CA LYS A 357 -3.23 21.78 -17.41
C LYS A 357 -2.28 22.35 -16.37
N LEU A 358 -1.19 21.63 -16.07
CA LEU A 358 -0.17 22.03 -15.10
C LEU A 358 0.95 22.87 -15.70
N VAL A 359 1.08 22.88 -17.03
CA VAL A 359 2.09 23.68 -17.75
C VAL A 359 1.71 25.15 -17.71
N LYS A 360 2.62 25.97 -17.25
CA LYS A 360 2.40 27.43 -17.07
C LYS A 360 2.81 28.24 -18.30
N GLY A 361 3.81 27.76 -19.03
CA GLY A 361 4.45 28.48 -20.14
C GLY A 361 3.74 28.35 -21.49
N VAL A 362 2.53 27.79 -21.58
CA VAL A 362 1.87 27.46 -22.87
C VAL A 362 1.76 28.71 -23.77
N THR A 363 1.30 29.83 -23.25
CA THR A 363 1.18 31.09 -24.01
C THR A 363 2.55 31.59 -24.52
N ALA A 364 3.62 31.42 -23.71
CA ALA A 364 4.97 31.79 -24.16
C ALA A 364 5.45 30.88 -25.29
N LEU A 365 5.13 29.58 -25.25
CA LEU A 365 5.45 28.64 -26.34
C LEU A 365 4.72 29.01 -27.63
N GLU A 366 3.43 29.31 -27.54
CA GLU A 366 2.59 29.75 -28.67
C GLU A 366 3.12 31.06 -29.27
N THR A 367 3.49 32.01 -28.41
CA THR A 367 4.06 33.27 -28.83
C THR A 367 5.42 33.07 -29.53
N ALA A 368 6.30 32.25 -28.98
CA ALA A 368 7.61 31.95 -29.58
C ALA A 368 7.43 31.25 -30.94
N ALA A 369 6.49 30.32 -31.06
CA ALA A 369 6.19 29.65 -32.32
C ALA A 369 5.66 30.62 -33.38
N ALA A 370 4.75 31.52 -32.98
CA ALA A 370 4.16 32.52 -33.88
C ALA A 370 5.23 33.51 -34.38
N ARG A 371 6.13 33.99 -33.49
CA ARG A 371 7.25 34.87 -33.87
C ARG A 371 8.23 34.17 -34.79
N MET A 372 8.54 32.90 -34.54
CA MET A 372 9.41 32.12 -35.43
C MET A 372 8.80 31.97 -36.82
N ALA A 373 7.50 31.69 -36.92
CA ALA A 373 6.79 31.61 -38.19
C ALA A 373 6.81 32.96 -38.94
N ALA A 374 6.59 34.06 -38.21
CA ALA A 374 6.70 35.42 -38.81
C ALA A 374 8.12 35.71 -39.32
N TYR A 375 9.16 35.35 -38.55
CA TYR A 375 10.55 35.45 -39.00
C TYR A 375 10.78 34.64 -40.29
N GLU A 376 10.31 33.40 -40.35
CA GLU A 376 10.48 32.51 -41.50
C GLU A 376 9.87 33.10 -42.80
N GLU A 377 8.66 33.66 -42.67
CA GLU A 377 8.02 34.33 -43.81
C GLU A 377 8.79 35.62 -44.25
N ASN A 378 9.25 36.41 -43.26
CA ASN A 378 10.06 37.59 -43.54
C ASN A 378 11.43 37.24 -44.20
N TYR A 379 12.11 36.21 -43.66
CA TYR A 379 13.35 35.69 -44.19
C TYR A 379 13.19 35.16 -45.61
N LYS A 380 12.11 34.43 -45.89
CA LYS A 380 11.79 33.93 -47.22
C LYS A 380 11.53 35.07 -48.24
N ALA A 381 10.86 36.14 -47.80
CA ALA A 381 10.69 37.33 -48.66
C ALA A 381 12.01 37.99 -48.96
N ALA A 382 12.91 38.16 -47.96
CA ALA A 382 14.26 38.72 -48.17
C ALA A 382 15.11 37.82 -49.09
N GLN A 383 15.07 36.49 -48.91
CA GLN A 383 15.80 35.55 -49.78
C GLN A 383 15.37 35.63 -51.25
N ARG A 384 14.08 35.83 -51.53
CA ARG A 384 13.58 36.03 -52.90
C ARG A 384 14.25 37.25 -53.55
N VAL A 385 14.44 38.35 -52.82
CA VAL A 385 15.14 39.55 -53.31
C VAL A 385 16.62 39.24 -53.55
N VAL A 386 17.27 38.50 -52.66
CA VAL A 386 18.65 38.02 -52.83
C VAL A 386 18.82 37.21 -54.12
N GLU A 387 17.83 36.34 -54.42
CA GLU A 387 17.82 35.56 -55.67
C GLU A 387 17.66 36.47 -56.92
N PHE A 388 16.81 37.48 -56.84
CA PHE A 388 16.71 38.46 -57.96
C PHE A 388 18.02 39.26 -58.14
N ILE A 389 18.66 39.67 -57.08
CA ILE A 389 19.98 40.38 -57.13
C ILE A 389 21.03 39.45 -57.74
N LYS A 390 21.14 38.22 -57.32
CA LYS A 390 22.08 37.24 -57.88
C LYS A 390 21.82 36.98 -59.38
N ALA A 391 20.53 36.96 -59.77
CA ALA A 391 20.13 36.73 -61.17
C ALA A 391 20.55 37.89 -62.14
N ILE A 392 20.95 39.09 -61.64
CA ILE A 392 21.47 40.17 -62.47
C ILE A 392 22.70 39.68 -63.22
N GLY A 393 23.58 38.88 -62.53
CA GLY A 393 24.77 38.36 -63.13
C GLY A 393 25.76 39.46 -63.62
N THR A 394 26.40 39.25 -64.80
CA THR A 394 27.30 40.26 -65.39
C THR A 394 26.44 41.37 -65.99
N VAL A 395 26.70 42.63 -65.57
CA VAL A 395 25.96 43.80 -65.99
C VAL A 395 26.30 44.16 -67.40
N THR A 396 25.30 44.23 -68.30
CA THR A 396 25.37 44.69 -69.71
C THR A 396 24.28 45.74 -69.94
N LYS A 397 24.23 46.33 -71.15
CA LYS A 397 23.18 47.28 -71.56
C LYS A 397 21.75 46.68 -71.54
N ASP A 398 21.64 45.31 -71.55
CA ASP A 398 20.35 44.58 -71.50
C ASP A 398 19.97 44.27 -70.07
N SER A 399 20.72 44.63 -69.04
CA SER A 399 20.45 44.28 -67.65
C SER A 399 19.41 45.15 -66.98
N TYR A 400 18.79 46.12 -67.67
CA TYR A 400 17.75 47.02 -67.08
C TYR A 400 16.64 46.30 -66.34
N ASP A 401 15.98 45.38 -67.02
CA ASP A 401 14.79 44.69 -66.46
C ASP A 401 15.16 43.85 -65.24
N ALA A 402 16.35 43.24 -65.25
CA ALA A 402 16.83 42.44 -64.09
C ALA A 402 17.16 43.36 -62.90
N ILE A 403 17.87 44.50 -63.11
CA ILE A 403 18.15 45.44 -62.06
C ILE A 403 16.88 46.10 -61.54
N LYS A 404 15.98 46.53 -62.41
CA LYS A 404 14.71 47.13 -62.04
C LYS A 404 13.86 46.18 -61.22
N ARG A 405 13.74 44.90 -61.61
CA ARG A 405 13.04 43.91 -60.91
C ARG A 405 13.59 43.66 -59.46
N ALA A 406 14.92 43.60 -59.32
CA ALA A 406 15.57 43.43 -58.05
C ALA A 406 15.38 44.67 -57.14
N THR A 407 15.52 45.90 -57.70
CA THR A 407 15.26 47.17 -56.98
C THR A 407 13.80 47.29 -56.51
N ASP A 408 12.85 47.06 -57.41
CA ASP A 408 11.45 47.16 -57.12
C ASP A 408 11.08 46.13 -56.01
N ALA A 409 11.61 44.89 -56.10
CA ALA A 409 11.37 43.84 -55.11
C ALA A 409 12.01 44.22 -53.75
N TYR A 410 13.20 44.79 -53.72
CA TYR A 410 13.83 45.28 -52.50
C TYR A 410 13.04 46.44 -51.86
N ASN A 411 12.58 47.41 -52.66
CA ASN A 411 11.83 48.55 -52.19
C ASN A 411 10.44 48.15 -51.64
N ALA A 412 9.86 47.09 -52.17
CA ALA A 412 8.60 46.53 -51.69
C ALA A 412 8.69 45.81 -50.34
N LEU A 413 9.92 45.49 -49.83
CA LEU A 413 10.13 44.85 -48.56
C LEU A 413 9.77 45.80 -47.40
N THR A 414 9.21 45.23 -46.33
CA THR A 414 9.04 45.93 -45.03
C THR A 414 10.38 46.21 -44.38
N PRO A 415 10.49 47.15 -43.43
CA PRO A 415 11.74 47.41 -42.70
C PRO A 415 12.39 46.17 -42.09
N VAL A 416 11.57 45.25 -41.48
CA VAL A 416 12.05 43.99 -40.92
C VAL A 416 12.64 43.08 -42.00
N GLN A 417 11.97 42.98 -43.17
CA GLN A 417 12.44 42.17 -44.29
C GLN A 417 13.72 42.73 -44.92
N LYS A 418 13.82 44.05 -45.03
CA LYS A 418 15.06 44.71 -45.51
C LYS A 418 16.25 44.43 -44.62
N ALA A 419 16.07 44.43 -43.27
CA ALA A 419 17.10 44.08 -42.29
C ALA A 419 17.58 42.62 -42.37
N LEU A 420 16.82 41.75 -43.04
CA LEU A 420 17.19 40.34 -43.31
C LEU A 420 17.89 40.12 -44.65
N VAL A 421 17.97 41.14 -45.51
CA VAL A 421 18.76 41.09 -46.74
C VAL A 421 20.25 41.28 -46.36
N PRO A 422 21.14 40.33 -46.70
CA PRO A 422 22.56 40.46 -46.39
C PRO A 422 23.20 41.69 -47.06
N GLN A 423 24.07 42.42 -46.34
CA GLN A 423 24.75 43.63 -46.85
C GLN A 423 25.42 43.39 -48.14
N TRP A 424 26.12 42.25 -48.34
CA TRP A 424 26.77 41.94 -49.60
C TRP A 424 25.84 41.93 -50.82
N ALA A 425 24.57 41.59 -50.61
CA ALA A 425 23.57 41.58 -51.69
C ALA A 425 23.09 42.99 -51.99
N ILE A 426 22.94 43.84 -50.97
CA ILE A 426 22.65 45.27 -51.16
C ILE A 426 23.79 45.95 -51.90
N ASP A 427 25.03 45.71 -51.48
CA ASP A 427 26.25 46.26 -52.14
C ASP A 427 26.31 45.83 -53.64
N LEU A 428 26.00 44.55 -53.91
CA LEU A 428 25.96 44.02 -55.29
C LEU A 428 24.86 44.69 -56.14
N LEU A 429 23.68 44.98 -55.54
CA LEU A 429 22.63 45.71 -56.27
C LEU A 429 23.00 47.17 -56.57
N GLU A 430 23.65 47.85 -55.60
CA GLU A 430 24.14 49.18 -55.74
C GLU A 430 25.23 49.23 -56.84
N GLU A 431 26.22 48.31 -56.80
CA GLU A 431 27.30 48.20 -57.83
C GLU A 431 26.73 47.93 -59.23
N ALA A 432 25.74 46.95 -59.30
CA ALA A 432 25.10 46.66 -60.59
C ALA A 432 24.38 47.86 -61.16
N THR A 433 23.70 48.62 -60.29
CA THR A 433 22.98 49.84 -60.73
C THR A 433 23.92 50.94 -61.16
N ALA A 434 25.03 51.17 -60.43
CA ALA A 434 26.05 52.14 -60.79
C ALA A 434 26.68 51.77 -62.14
N LYS A 435 27.09 50.52 -62.33
CA LYS A 435 27.71 50.05 -63.55
C LYS A 435 26.81 50.13 -64.77
N TYR A 436 25.48 49.82 -64.58
CA TYR A 436 24.50 50.01 -65.66
C TYR A 436 24.39 51.47 -66.07
N LYS A 437 24.29 52.42 -65.12
CA LYS A 437 24.31 53.87 -65.39
C LYS A 437 25.53 54.30 -66.16
N GLU A 438 26.76 53.84 -65.86
CA GLU A 438 27.99 54.09 -66.57
C GLU A 438 27.93 53.60 -68.05
N LEU A 439 27.44 52.35 -68.25
CA LEU A 439 27.32 51.74 -69.59
C LEU A 439 26.31 52.41 -70.46
N THR A 440 25.26 53.03 -69.92
CA THR A 440 24.22 53.75 -70.68
C THR A 440 24.55 55.24 -70.87
N ALA A 441 25.25 55.91 -69.94
CA ALA A 441 25.67 57.28 -70.05
C ALA A 441 26.71 57.51 -71.22
N ALA A 442 27.47 56.48 -71.59
CA ALA A 442 28.40 56.53 -72.75
C ALA A 442 27.73 56.51 -74.13
N ASP A 443 26.39 56.20 -74.18
CA ASP A 443 25.60 56.11 -75.44
C ASP A 443 24.74 57.36 -75.68
N ASP A 444 24.55 58.24 -74.67
CA ASP A 444 23.63 59.39 -74.73
C ASP A 444 24.09 60.56 -75.56
N THR A 445 24.97 60.33 -76.59
CA THR A 445 25.27 61.37 -77.61
C THR A 445 24.28 61.37 -78.79
N VAL A 446 23.30 60.42 -78.81
CA VAL A 446 22.24 60.42 -79.84
C VAL A 446 20.93 59.89 -79.27
N SER A 447 19.96 60.80 -79.17
CA SER A 447 18.46 60.60 -79.07
C SER A 447 17.83 60.57 -77.66
N ALA A 448 16.98 61.54 -77.47
CA ALA A 448 16.15 61.76 -76.28
C ALA A 448 15.05 60.75 -76.16
N GLU A 449 15.21 59.81 -75.18
CA GLU A 449 14.20 59.20 -74.34
C GLU A 449 14.87 58.76 -73.07
N GLN A 450 14.76 59.60 -72.01
CA GLN A 450 15.28 59.28 -70.68
C GLN A 450 14.53 58.05 -70.14
N PRO A 451 15.25 56.96 -69.81
CA PRO A 451 14.64 55.97 -68.98
C PRO A 451 14.32 56.58 -67.60
N ALA A 452 13.14 56.32 -67.06
CA ALA A 452 12.71 56.78 -65.74
C ALA A 452 13.81 56.52 -64.70
N GLU A 453 14.16 57.56 -63.92
CA GLU A 453 15.13 57.41 -62.82
C GLU A 453 14.77 56.29 -61.94
N LEU A 454 15.68 55.34 -61.70
CA LEU A 454 15.56 54.30 -60.69
C LEU A 454 15.58 54.96 -59.30
N PRO A 455 14.54 54.93 -58.50
CA PRO A 455 14.48 55.52 -57.17
C PRO A 455 15.38 54.73 -56.22
N LEU A 456 16.60 55.19 -56.03
CA LEU A 456 17.60 54.58 -55.12
C LEU A 456 17.85 55.42 -53.88
N ASP A 457 17.02 56.45 -53.60
CA ASP A 457 17.25 57.38 -52.51
C ASP A 457 17.06 56.83 -51.09
N ASP A 458 16.73 55.57 -50.89
CA ASP A 458 16.47 55.02 -49.58
C ASP A 458 17.18 53.69 -49.24
N LEU A 459 18.32 53.40 -49.92
CA LEU A 459 19.09 52.18 -49.64
C LEU A 459 19.94 52.24 -48.35
N ARG A 460 20.12 53.42 -47.77
CA ARG A 460 20.78 53.59 -46.47
C ARG A 460 19.73 53.72 -45.39
N THR A 461 19.53 52.66 -44.62
CA THR A 461 18.82 52.75 -43.41
C THR A 461 19.53 53.68 -42.45
N GLU A 462 18.86 54.78 -42.04
CA GLU A 462 19.29 55.54 -40.88
C GLU A 462 19.60 54.61 -39.73
N GLU A 463 20.67 54.81 -39.05
CA GLU A 463 21.09 54.16 -37.82
C GLU A 463 19.89 54.01 -36.87
N ALA A 464 19.53 52.76 -36.51
CA ALA A 464 18.36 52.44 -35.74
C ALA A 464 18.29 53.26 -34.44
N ALA A 465 17.51 54.33 -34.46
CA ALA A 465 17.18 55.09 -33.30
C ALA A 465 16.42 54.14 -32.31
N LYS A 466 16.95 54.04 -31.10
CA LYS A 466 16.27 53.32 -29.98
C LYS A 466 14.82 53.77 -29.91
N PRO A 467 13.87 52.84 -29.84
CA PRO A 467 12.47 53.19 -29.71
C PRO A 467 12.15 53.50 -28.22
N ASP A 468 12.21 54.78 -27.85
CA ASP A 468 11.52 55.33 -26.69
C ASP A 468 10.11 55.79 -27.14
N ARG A 469 9.20 54.84 -27.32
CA ARG A 469 7.74 55.13 -27.32
C ARG A 469 6.99 53.96 -26.74
N PRO A 470 6.00 54.20 -25.89
CA PRO A 470 5.18 53.13 -25.33
C PRO A 470 4.36 52.47 -26.44
N PHE A 471 4.40 51.18 -26.41
CA PHE A 471 3.74 50.24 -27.31
C PHE A 471 2.22 50.47 -27.34
N ASP A 472 1.64 50.76 -28.49
CA ASP A 472 0.19 50.94 -28.64
C ASP A 472 -0.52 49.59 -28.80
N TRP A 473 -1.25 49.22 -27.78
CA TRP A 473 -1.95 47.95 -27.66
C TRP A 473 -3.15 47.78 -28.60
N THR A 474 -3.57 48.81 -29.34
CA THR A 474 -4.78 48.75 -30.20
C THR A 474 -4.62 47.88 -31.46
N ILE A 475 -3.41 47.59 -31.90
CA ILE A 475 -3.15 46.76 -33.08
C ILE A 475 -3.23 45.26 -32.76
N ILE A 476 -2.98 44.88 -31.53
CA ILE A 476 -3.03 43.45 -31.09
C ILE A 476 -4.43 42.92 -31.05
N TRP A 477 -5.46 43.76 -30.78
CA TRP A 477 -6.85 43.33 -30.69
C TRP A 477 -7.49 42.95 -32.04
N MET A 478 -6.99 43.44 -33.15
CA MET A 478 -7.50 43.07 -34.47
C MET A 478 -6.96 41.71 -34.95
N GLY A 479 -5.74 41.32 -34.57
CA GLY A 479 -5.18 40.00 -34.89
C GLY A 479 -5.76 38.87 -34.06
N ALA A 480 -6.03 39.14 -32.78
CA ALA A 480 -6.60 38.16 -31.86
C ALA A 480 -8.07 37.77 -32.19
N GLY A 481 -8.85 38.68 -32.78
CA GLY A 481 -10.21 38.42 -33.22
C GLY A 481 -10.32 37.40 -34.36
N ILE A 482 -9.36 37.40 -35.30
CA ILE A 482 -9.34 36.46 -36.44
C ILE A 482 -8.93 35.04 -35.99
N LEU A 483 -7.99 34.93 -35.04
CA LEU A 483 -7.57 33.61 -34.52
C LEU A 483 -8.64 32.98 -33.61
N ALA A 484 -9.38 33.78 -32.86
CA ALA A 484 -10.51 33.29 -32.05
C ALA A 484 -11.66 32.77 -32.94
N ALA A 485 -11.95 33.42 -34.06
CA ALA A 485 -12.97 32.95 -35.02
C ALA A 485 -12.60 31.61 -35.67
N LEU A 486 -11.33 31.40 -36.03
CA LEU A 486 -10.83 30.14 -36.58
C LEU A 486 -10.83 29.00 -35.52
N GLY A 487 -10.52 29.30 -34.29
CA GLY A 487 -10.59 28.33 -33.18
C GLY A 487 -12.00 27.84 -32.89
N ILE A 488 -13.00 28.75 -32.96
CA ILE A 488 -14.41 28.41 -32.78
C ILE A 488 -14.91 27.52 -33.93
N ILE A 489 -14.51 27.76 -35.16
CA ILE A 489 -14.88 26.94 -36.33
C ILE A 489 -14.35 25.51 -36.20
N VAL A 490 -13.09 25.33 -35.70
CA VAL A 490 -12.49 24.01 -35.48
C VAL A 490 -13.17 23.27 -34.31
N LEU A 491 -13.57 23.97 -33.24
CA LEU A 491 -14.31 23.40 -32.12
C LEU A 491 -15.72 22.98 -32.52
N LEU A 492 -16.41 23.78 -33.31
CA LEU A 492 -17.75 23.43 -33.86
C LEU A 492 -17.68 22.25 -34.82
N TRP A 493 -16.62 22.16 -35.64
CA TRP A 493 -16.43 21.00 -36.54
C TRP A 493 -16.11 19.72 -35.77
N LYS A 494 -15.30 19.79 -34.72
CA LYS A 494 -15.04 18.64 -33.78
C LYS A 494 -16.30 18.23 -33.01
N TRP A 495 -17.10 19.18 -32.56
CA TRP A 495 -18.36 18.90 -31.86
C TRP A 495 -19.36 18.24 -32.79
N PHE A 496 -19.48 18.70 -34.05
CA PHE A 496 -20.37 18.12 -35.07
C PHE A 496 -19.93 16.71 -35.51
N SER A 497 -18.62 16.43 -35.55
CA SER A 497 -18.11 15.09 -35.87
C SER A 497 -18.29 14.10 -34.71
N ALA A 498 -18.17 14.53 -33.44
CA ALA A 498 -18.41 13.70 -32.27
C ALA A 498 -19.90 13.32 -32.11
N THR A 499 -20.81 14.23 -32.39
CA THR A 499 -22.26 13.96 -32.35
C THR A 499 -22.74 13.01 -33.47
N LYS A 500 -22.02 12.93 -34.58
CA LYS A 500 -22.29 11.94 -35.65
C LYS A 500 -21.87 10.52 -35.28
N GLN A 501 -20.82 10.36 -34.44
CA GLN A 501 -20.37 9.05 -33.95
C GLN A 501 -21.26 8.48 -32.85
N THR A 502 -21.86 9.30 -32.01
CA THR A 502 -22.81 8.85 -30.98
C THR A 502 -24.15 8.44 -31.52
N ARG A 503 -24.61 9.00 -32.67
CA ARG A 503 -25.84 8.57 -33.33
C ARG A 503 -25.73 7.22 -34.04
N ARG A 504 -24.54 6.80 -34.48
CA ARG A 504 -24.31 5.48 -35.10
C ARG A 504 -24.17 4.32 -34.10
N ARG A 505 -24.04 4.60 -32.81
CA ARG A 505 -23.90 3.58 -31.74
C ARG A 505 -25.24 3.25 -31.06
N ASN A 506 -26.29 3.99 -31.33
CA ASN A 506 -27.63 3.73 -30.76
C ASN A 506 -28.59 3.07 -31.77
N ASP A 507 -28.14 2.79 -33.00
CA ASP A 507 -28.92 2.14 -34.05
C ASP A 507 -28.37 0.74 -34.46
N GLU A 508 -27.40 0.18 -33.65
CA GLU A 508 -27.01 -1.23 -33.63
C GLU A 508 -27.26 -1.82 -32.21
#